data_869040b7463966811e7371efe66f1bb1
#
_entry.id   869040b7463966811e7371efe66f1bb1
#
_cell.length_a   1.000
_cell.length_b   1.000
_cell.length_c   1.000
_cell.angle_alpha   90.00
_cell.angle_beta   90.00
_cell.angle_gamma   90.00
#
_symmetry.space_group_name_H-M   'P 1'
#
loop_
_entity.id
_entity.type
_entity.pdbx_description
1 polymer ?
#
loop_
_entity_poly.entity_id
_entity_poly.type
_entity_poly.pdbx_seq_one_letter_code
_entity_poly.pdbx_strand_id
1 'polypeptide(L)'
;MAGDTPLSDQITRNFQDREFLETAEFGVPASTRVIAVANQKGGVGKTTSVVNLAASFALAGLKVVVIDADAQGNASSALGVAHVPGTPSTYEVITGQLTIGEVLQACPDLDNLWVCPATIDLSGAEIELVDLERREFRLADAVEYFVQAYQQIDLIFIDCPPSLGLVTLNVMVAADEVLIPIQTEYYALEGLSQLWSTIDRISADLNQKLHVSTMLLTMADKRTRLSEEVENEVRSHFPEQTLQTVIPRSVRVSEAPSYGQSVITYDPSGAGSLAYRKAAYELSHRLAK
;
A
#
# COMPACT_ATOMS: atom_id res chain seq x y z
N MET A 1 -37.96 6.18 -23.85
CA MET A 1 -36.65 5.53 -23.78
C MET A 1 -35.71 6.57 -23.21
N ALA A 2 -35.39 6.46 -21.91
CA ALA A 2 -34.36 7.28 -21.30
C ALA A 2 -33.04 6.78 -21.87
N GLY A 3 -32.33 7.62 -22.61
CA GLY A 3 -31.06 7.29 -23.22
C GLY A 3 -30.02 7.00 -22.14
N ASP A 4 -29.35 5.85 -22.23
CA ASP A 4 -28.19 5.50 -21.43
C ASP A 4 -27.14 6.59 -21.62
N THR A 5 -26.99 7.44 -20.63
CA THR A 5 -25.91 8.43 -20.61
C THR A 5 -24.71 7.82 -19.87
N PRO A 6 -23.46 8.18 -20.23
CA PRO A 6 -22.27 7.69 -19.50
C PRO A 6 -22.36 7.88 -17.98
N LEU A 7 -23.10 8.89 -17.53
CA LEU A 7 -23.33 9.16 -16.11
C LEU A 7 -24.30 8.17 -15.48
N SER A 8 -25.40 7.80 -16.17
CA SER A 8 -26.37 6.81 -15.67
C SER A 8 -25.72 5.43 -15.52
N ASP A 9 -24.86 5.05 -16.47
CA ASP A 9 -24.12 3.78 -16.42
C ASP A 9 -23.13 3.76 -15.25
N GLN A 10 -22.47 4.89 -14.99
CA GLN A 10 -21.54 5.00 -13.87
C GLN A 10 -22.26 4.90 -12.52
N ILE A 11 -23.40 5.57 -12.37
CA ILE A 11 -24.23 5.51 -11.15
C ILE A 11 -24.72 4.07 -10.92
N THR A 12 -25.19 3.40 -11.97
CA THR A 12 -25.67 2.01 -11.89
C THR A 12 -24.54 1.06 -11.47
N ARG A 13 -23.36 1.20 -12.06
CA ARG A 13 -22.18 0.40 -11.68
C ARG A 13 -21.76 0.65 -10.24
N ASN A 14 -21.70 1.90 -9.80
CA ASN A 14 -21.35 2.24 -8.43
C ASN A 14 -22.36 1.63 -7.44
N PHE A 15 -23.65 1.63 -7.77
CA PHE A 15 -24.68 1.00 -6.95
C PHE A 15 -24.47 -0.52 -6.84
N GLN A 16 -24.25 -1.19 -7.98
CA GLN A 16 -23.97 -2.64 -8.01
C GLN A 16 -22.70 -3.01 -7.27
N ASP A 17 -21.62 -2.22 -7.45
CA ASP A 17 -20.35 -2.42 -6.75
C ASP A 17 -20.50 -2.25 -5.23
N ARG A 18 -21.32 -1.29 -4.81
CA ARG A 18 -21.62 -1.09 -3.39
C ARG A 18 -22.39 -2.26 -2.81
N GLU A 19 -23.48 -2.69 -3.45
CA GLU A 19 -24.31 -3.81 -3.02
C GLU A 19 -23.47 -5.10 -2.92
N PHE A 20 -22.61 -5.36 -3.91
CA PHE A 20 -21.66 -6.46 -3.89
C PHE A 20 -20.74 -6.38 -2.67
N LEU A 21 -20.10 -5.22 -2.43
CA LEU A 21 -19.12 -5.03 -1.36
C LEU A 21 -19.72 -5.01 0.05
N GLU A 22 -21.04 -4.79 0.20
CA GLU A 22 -21.76 -4.89 1.48
C GLU A 22 -21.94 -6.35 1.92
N THR A 23 -21.90 -7.29 0.99
CA THR A 23 -22.09 -8.73 1.26
C THR A 23 -20.85 -9.59 0.98
N ALA A 24 -19.80 -8.99 0.41
CA ALA A 24 -18.59 -9.70 0.03
C ALA A 24 -17.79 -10.15 1.26
N GLU A 25 -17.45 -11.42 1.32
CA GLU A 25 -16.57 -11.97 2.34
C GLU A 25 -15.11 -11.85 1.87
N PHE A 26 -14.30 -11.12 2.64
CA PHE A 26 -12.88 -10.99 2.36
C PHE A 26 -12.13 -12.23 2.82
N GLY A 27 -11.17 -12.67 2.01
CA GLY A 27 -10.27 -13.74 2.41
C GLY A 27 -9.37 -13.28 3.56
N VAL A 28 -9.22 -14.15 4.56
CA VAL A 28 -8.32 -13.91 5.71
C VAL A 28 -7.08 -14.77 5.54
N PRO A 29 -5.86 -14.22 5.58
CA PRO A 29 -4.64 -15.01 5.47
C PRO A 29 -4.45 -15.93 6.68
N ALA A 30 -3.84 -17.09 6.48
CA ALA A 30 -3.58 -18.06 7.55
C ALA A 30 -2.51 -17.59 8.56
N SER A 31 -1.68 -16.63 8.16
CA SER A 31 -0.65 -15.97 8.99
C SER A 31 -0.54 -14.52 8.55
N THR A 32 0.03 -13.68 9.42
CA THR A 32 0.32 -12.28 9.05
C THR A 32 1.07 -12.21 7.73
N ARG A 33 0.59 -11.37 6.80
CA ARG A 33 1.27 -11.10 5.51
C ARG A 33 1.84 -9.69 5.54
N VAL A 34 3.10 -9.57 5.16
CA VAL A 34 3.82 -8.30 5.10
C VAL A 34 4.01 -7.88 3.65
N ILE A 35 3.39 -6.76 3.27
CA ILE A 35 3.30 -6.30 1.88
C ILE A 35 4.01 -4.95 1.74
N ALA A 36 5.14 -4.92 1.04
CA ALA A 36 5.78 -3.67 0.64
C ALA A 36 5.07 -3.07 -0.57
N VAL A 37 4.75 -1.78 -0.53
CA VAL A 37 4.19 -1.08 -1.70
C VAL A 37 5.27 -0.17 -2.29
N ALA A 38 5.82 -0.57 -3.42
CA ALA A 38 7.02 0.03 -3.98
C ALA A 38 6.89 0.36 -5.47
N ASN A 39 7.48 1.48 -5.86
CA ASN A 39 7.78 1.86 -7.24
C ASN A 39 8.78 3.03 -7.19
N GLN A 40 9.78 3.03 -8.07
CA GLN A 40 10.79 4.09 -8.14
C GLN A 40 10.21 5.40 -8.69
N LYS A 41 9.17 5.32 -9.54
CA LYS A 41 8.50 6.50 -10.10
C LYS A 41 7.69 7.21 -9.02
N GLY A 42 7.96 8.52 -8.86
CA GLY A 42 7.16 9.38 -7.99
C GLY A 42 5.73 9.56 -8.53
N GLY A 43 4.76 9.75 -7.64
CA GLY A 43 3.38 10.10 -8.02
C GLY A 43 2.53 8.97 -8.60
N VAL A 44 2.99 7.72 -8.62
CA VAL A 44 2.23 6.56 -9.14
C VAL A 44 1.14 6.04 -8.21
N GLY A 45 1.00 6.64 -7.02
CA GLY A 45 -0.01 6.26 -6.04
C GLY A 45 0.44 5.20 -5.03
N LYS A 46 1.73 5.10 -4.67
CA LYS A 46 2.23 4.19 -3.61
C LYS A 46 1.48 4.43 -2.30
N THR A 47 1.72 5.56 -1.67
CA THR A 47 1.08 5.97 -0.42
C THR A 47 -0.45 5.90 -0.50
N THR A 48 -1.01 6.40 -1.60
CA THR A 48 -2.46 6.35 -1.84
C THR A 48 -2.98 4.90 -1.84
N SER A 49 -2.24 3.97 -2.44
CA SER A 49 -2.63 2.56 -2.48
C SER A 49 -2.48 1.91 -1.10
N VAL A 50 -1.39 2.16 -0.37
CA VAL A 50 -1.22 1.69 1.02
C VAL A 50 -2.40 2.12 1.87
N VAL A 51 -2.67 3.42 1.94
CA VAL A 51 -3.71 4.02 2.78
C VAL A 51 -5.09 3.43 2.47
N ASN A 52 -5.47 3.38 1.19
CA ASN A 52 -6.82 2.98 0.82
C ASN A 52 -7.04 1.46 0.79
N LEU A 53 -6.01 0.66 0.49
CA LEU A 53 -6.08 -0.79 0.65
C LEU A 53 -6.15 -1.16 2.14
N ALA A 54 -5.27 -0.61 2.98
CA ALA A 54 -5.28 -0.85 4.41
C ALA A 54 -6.63 -0.46 5.05
N ALA A 55 -7.16 0.71 4.71
CA ALA A 55 -8.49 1.15 5.14
C ALA A 55 -9.62 0.22 4.67
N SER A 56 -9.52 -0.30 3.45
CA SER A 56 -10.52 -1.25 2.90
C SER A 56 -10.52 -2.57 3.62
N PHE A 57 -9.34 -3.12 3.96
CA PHE A 57 -9.20 -4.34 4.73
C PHE A 57 -9.68 -4.14 6.18
N ALA A 58 -9.33 -3.03 6.82
CA ALA A 58 -9.78 -2.71 8.16
C ALA A 58 -11.32 -2.56 8.23
N LEU A 59 -11.92 -1.89 7.24
CA LEU A 59 -13.39 -1.79 7.12
C LEU A 59 -14.05 -3.17 6.95
N ALA A 60 -13.36 -4.12 6.30
CA ALA A 60 -13.82 -5.50 6.15
C ALA A 60 -13.60 -6.36 7.41
N GLY A 61 -13.05 -5.79 8.48
CA GLY A 61 -12.88 -6.45 9.78
C GLY A 61 -11.50 -7.09 10.01
N LEU A 62 -10.57 -7.03 9.05
CA LEU A 62 -9.21 -7.49 9.24
C LEU A 62 -8.42 -6.51 10.10
N LYS A 63 -7.46 -7.02 10.87
CA LYS A 63 -6.55 -6.22 11.68
C LYS A 63 -5.32 -5.86 10.87
N VAL A 64 -5.14 -4.58 10.61
CA VAL A 64 -4.16 -4.05 9.67
C VAL A 64 -3.21 -3.06 10.34
N VAL A 65 -1.92 -3.20 10.05
CA VAL A 65 -0.89 -2.21 10.42
C VAL A 65 -0.34 -1.58 9.16
N VAL A 66 -0.19 -0.27 9.17
CA VAL A 66 0.58 0.48 8.17
C VAL A 66 1.89 0.93 8.80
N ILE A 67 3.01 0.60 8.18
CA ILE A 67 4.33 1.15 8.51
C ILE A 67 4.66 2.18 7.44
N ASP A 68 4.72 3.44 7.84
CA ASP A 68 5.17 4.53 6.96
C ASP A 68 6.70 4.57 6.98
N ALA A 69 7.32 4.23 5.87
CA ALA A 69 8.79 4.23 5.71
C ALA A 69 9.28 5.37 4.81
N ASP A 70 8.43 6.36 4.49
CA ASP A 70 8.81 7.58 3.79
C ASP A 70 8.92 8.74 4.79
N ALA A 71 10.10 9.38 4.88
CA ALA A 71 10.34 10.52 5.76
C ALA A 71 9.40 11.73 5.52
N GLN A 72 8.68 11.74 4.40
CA GLN A 72 7.64 12.74 4.13
C GLN A 72 6.38 12.54 4.99
N GLY A 73 6.18 11.36 5.60
CA GLY A 73 5.05 11.08 6.48
C GLY A 73 3.68 11.15 5.80
N ASN A 74 3.62 10.87 4.48
CA ASN A 74 2.39 11.03 3.72
C ASN A 74 1.33 10.00 4.08
N ALA A 75 1.70 8.75 4.40
CA ALA A 75 0.76 7.75 4.87
C ALA A 75 0.25 8.10 6.29
N SER A 76 1.13 8.59 7.14
CA SER A 76 0.81 9.08 8.49
C SER A 76 -0.21 10.22 8.44
N SER A 77 0.05 11.24 7.58
CA SER A 77 -0.88 12.35 7.34
C SER A 77 -2.24 11.87 6.85
N ALA A 78 -2.25 10.99 5.85
CA ALA A 78 -3.48 10.51 5.21
C ALA A 78 -4.33 9.60 6.11
N LEU A 79 -3.74 9.03 7.17
CA LEU A 79 -4.43 8.21 8.17
C LEU A 79 -4.67 8.97 9.49
N GLY A 80 -4.41 10.28 9.51
CA GLY A 80 -4.78 11.18 10.62
C GLY A 80 -3.99 10.96 11.91
N VAL A 81 -2.79 10.36 11.84
CA VAL A 81 -1.95 10.11 13.02
C VAL A 81 -0.89 11.19 13.22
N ALA A 82 -0.47 11.40 14.48
CA ALA A 82 0.56 12.37 14.81
C ALA A 82 1.94 11.94 14.27
N HIS A 83 2.66 12.86 13.61
CA HIS A 83 3.97 12.60 13.01
C HIS A 83 4.86 13.84 12.98
N VAL A 84 4.70 14.73 13.98
CA VAL A 84 5.59 15.88 14.14
C VAL A 84 6.99 15.42 14.58
N PRO A 85 8.06 16.20 14.33
CA PRO A 85 9.41 15.87 14.78
C PRO A 85 9.45 15.49 16.27
N GLY A 86 10.15 14.40 16.60
CA GLY A 86 10.21 13.83 17.96
C GLY A 86 9.01 12.96 18.37
N THR A 87 8.05 12.73 17.48
CA THR A 87 7.03 11.68 17.71
C THR A 87 7.69 10.31 17.52
N PRO A 88 7.50 9.35 18.45
CA PRO A 88 7.94 7.97 18.25
C PRO A 88 7.44 7.41 16.92
N SER A 89 8.34 6.85 16.10
CA SER A 89 8.09 6.62 14.69
C SER A 89 8.89 5.42 14.12
N THR A 90 8.77 5.17 12.84
CA THR A 90 9.57 4.19 12.10
C THR A 90 11.08 4.45 12.24
N TYR A 91 11.50 5.69 12.50
CA TYR A 91 12.90 6.00 12.76
C TYR A 91 13.45 5.26 13.99
N GLU A 92 12.78 5.34 15.14
CA GLU A 92 13.18 4.66 16.37
C GLU A 92 13.11 3.14 16.21
N VAL A 93 12.17 2.64 15.43
CA VAL A 93 12.04 1.20 15.14
C VAL A 93 13.25 0.71 14.35
N ILE A 94 13.57 1.37 13.23
CA ILE A 94 14.64 0.90 12.32
C ILE A 94 16.04 1.10 12.94
N THR A 95 16.22 2.09 13.81
CA THR A 95 17.45 2.28 14.58
C THR A 95 17.53 1.39 15.82
N GLY A 96 16.44 0.71 16.20
CA GLY A 96 16.36 -0.26 17.30
C GLY A 96 16.25 0.37 18.67
N GLN A 97 15.74 1.60 18.74
CA GLN A 97 15.50 2.33 19.99
C GLN A 97 14.16 1.96 20.62
N LEU A 98 13.14 1.70 19.78
CA LEU A 98 11.79 1.31 20.19
C LEU A 98 11.29 0.13 19.34
N THR A 99 10.31 -0.59 19.87
CA THR A 99 9.59 -1.63 19.14
C THR A 99 8.42 -1.03 18.33
N ILE A 100 7.93 -1.76 17.33
CA ILE A 100 6.74 -1.35 16.56
C ILE A 100 5.55 -1.10 17.51
N GLY A 101 5.33 -1.99 18.50
CA GLY A 101 4.21 -1.86 19.45
C GLY A 101 4.24 -0.59 20.30
N GLU A 102 5.43 -0.04 20.59
CA GLU A 102 5.60 1.19 21.37
C GLU A 102 5.32 2.47 20.55
N VAL A 103 5.43 2.40 19.23
CA VAL A 103 5.24 3.56 18.33
C VAL A 103 3.87 3.55 17.63
N LEU A 104 3.13 2.44 17.68
CA LEU A 104 1.84 2.32 17.01
C LEU A 104 0.82 3.34 17.52
N GLN A 105 0.12 3.97 16.57
CA GLN A 105 -1.02 4.84 16.83
C GLN A 105 -2.26 4.26 16.15
N ALA A 106 -3.41 4.29 16.85
CA ALA A 106 -4.69 3.89 16.26
C ALA A 106 -5.14 4.93 15.21
N CYS A 107 -5.65 4.46 14.08
CA CYS A 107 -6.27 5.34 13.09
C CYS A 107 -7.59 5.89 13.67
N PRO A 108 -7.83 7.23 13.64
CA PRO A 108 -9.01 7.82 14.25
C PRO A 108 -10.34 7.34 13.65
N ASP A 109 -10.34 7.00 12.36
CA ASP A 109 -11.56 6.71 11.61
C ASP A 109 -11.89 5.21 11.47
N LEU A 110 -10.97 4.31 11.86
CA LEU A 110 -11.09 2.86 11.64
C LEU A 110 -10.50 2.06 12.82
N ASP A 111 -11.35 1.30 13.50
CA ASP A 111 -10.98 0.56 14.72
C ASP A 111 -9.90 -0.52 14.53
N ASN A 112 -9.83 -1.14 13.34
CA ASN A 112 -8.91 -2.23 13.05
C ASN A 112 -7.67 -1.80 12.27
N LEU A 113 -7.33 -0.51 12.31
CA LEU A 113 -6.19 0.06 11.60
C LEU A 113 -5.27 0.80 12.57
N TRP A 114 -3.99 0.43 12.54
CA TRP A 114 -2.93 1.08 13.29
C TRP A 114 -1.82 1.54 12.36
N VAL A 115 -1.11 2.58 12.77
CA VAL A 115 -0.04 3.19 11.97
C VAL A 115 1.23 3.29 12.82
N CYS A 116 2.34 2.79 12.30
CA CYS A 116 3.68 3.16 12.72
C CYS A 116 4.09 4.38 11.87
N PRO A 117 4.06 5.60 12.43
CA PRO A 117 4.21 6.81 11.63
C PRO A 117 5.66 7.03 11.19
N ALA A 118 5.85 7.85 10.15
CA ALA A 118 7.15 8.40 9.80
C ALA A 118 7.22 9.87 10.17
N THR A 119 8.39 10.30 10.63
CA THR A 119 8.74 11.70 10.81
C THR A 119 9.90 12.07 9.90
N ILE A 120 10.21 13.36 9.80
CA ILE A 120 11.39 13.83 9.05
C ILE A 120 12.71 13.23 9.56
N ASP A 121 12.72 12.78 10.83
CA ASP A 121 13.90 12.17 11.45
C ASP A 121 14.34 10.90 10.73
N LEU A 122 13.40 10.19 10.07
CA LEU A 122 13.68 9.02 9.25
C LEU A 122 14.68 9.31 8.09
N SER A 123 14.79 10.57 7.65
CA SER A 123 15.82 10.97 6.69
C SER A 123 17.24 10.77 7.22
N GLY A 124 17.43 10.82 8.54
CA GLY A 124 18.71 10.56 9.20
C GLY A 124 19.07 9.08 9.26
N ALA A 125 18.07 8.20 9.23
CA ALA A 125 18.28 6.75 9.34
C ALA A 125 19.17 6.20 8.21
N GLU A 126 19.12 6.75 6.99
CA GLU A 126 19.99 6.36 5.86
C GLU A 126 21.49 6.47 6.21
N ILE A 127 21.87 7.44 7.03
CA ILE A 127 23.26 7.65 7.47
C ILE A 127 23.59 6.77 8.66
N GLU A 128 22.70 6.73 9.65
CA GLU A 128 22.94 5.99 10.90
C GLU A 128 22.98 4.48 10.70
N LEU A 129 22.14 3.96 9.82
CA LEU A 129 22.10 2.53 9.48
C LEU A 129 23.44 2.04 8.92
N VAL A 130 24.25 2.88 8.27
CA VAL A 130 25.52 2.46 7.66
C VAL A 130 26.45 1.79 8.67
N ASP A 131 26.47 2.28 9.89
CA ASP A 131 27.39 1.83 10.96
C ASP A 131 26.75 0.76 11.87
N LEU A 132 25.47 0.41 11.66
CA LEU A 132 24.80 -0.58 12.48
C LEU A 132 25.07 -2.02 12.00
N GLU A 133 25.25 -2.94 12.95
CA GLU A 133 25.27 -4.36 12.66
C GLU A 133 23.91 -4.83 12.12
N ARG A 134 23.93 -5.74 11.14
CA ARG A 134 22.72 -6.28 10.49
C ARG A 134 21.81 -5.17 9.93
N ARG A 135 22.41 -4.10 9.42
CA ARG A 135 21.73 -2.88 8.97
C ARG A 135 20.63 -3.12 7.92
N GLU A 136 20.72 -4.21 7.16
CA GLU A 136 19.73 -4.61 6.15
C GLU A 136 18.51 -5.32 6.77
N PHE A 137 18.62 -5.82 8.00
CA PHE A 137 17.63 -6.66 8.67
C PHE A 137 16.90 -5.97 9.82
N ARG A 138 17.20 -4.69 10.09
CA ARG A 138 16.67 -3.97 11.26
C ARG A 138 15.14 -3.96 11.31
N LEU A 139 14.49 -3.65 10.18
CA LEU A 139 13.04 -3.66 10.10
C LEU A 139 12.47 -5.09 10.10
N ALA A 140 13.16 -6.03 9.47
CA ALA A 140 12.75 -7.44 9.47
C ALA A 140 12.73 -8.01 10.90
N ASP A 141 13.82 -7.79 11.66
CA ASP A 141 13.92 -8.23 13.06
C ASP A 141 12.79 -7.58 13.92
N ALA A 142 12.47 -6.30 13.69
CA ALA A 142 11.41 -5.59 14.40
C ALA A 142 10.00 -6.12 14.03
N VAL A 143 9.75 -6.40 12.75
CA VAL A 143 8.48 -6.96 12.26
C VAL A 143 8.29 -8.39 12.79
N GLU A 144 9.33 -9.21 12.74
CA GLU A 144 9.27 -10.57 13.28
C GLU A 144 8.94 -10.58 14.77
N TYR A 145 9.62 -9.74 15.56
CA TYR A 145 9.33 -9.59 16.99
C TYR A 145 7.87 -9.13 17.22
N PHE A 146 7.40 -8.15 16.45
CA PHE A 146 6.05 -7.63 16.55
C PHE A 146 5.00 -8.69 16.23
N VAL A 147 5.15 -9.42 15.14
CA VAL A 147 4.21 -10.50 14.73
C VAL A 147 4.16 -11.62 15.78
N GLN A 148 5.30 -11.97 16.37
CA GLN A 148 5.33 -12.99 17.45
C GLN A 148 4.60 -12.51 18.72
N ALA A 149 4.72 -11.21 19.06
CA ALA A 149 4.08 -10.61 20.23
C ALA A 149 2.57 -10.35 20.00
N TYR A 150 2.17 -10.01 18.78
CA TYR A 150 0.80 -9.63 18.41
C TYR A 150 0.22 -10.56 17.34
N GLN A 151 0.00 -11.85 17.70
CA GLN A 151 -0.45 -12.92 16.79
C GLN A 151 -1.82 -12.70 16.11
N GLN A 152 -2.46 -11.56 16.34
CA GLN A 152 -3.80 -11.26 15.81
C GLN A 152 -3.78 -10.27 14.62
N ILE A 153 -2.61 -9.85 14.16
CA ILE A 153 -2.50 -8.95 13.00
C ILE A 153 -2.59 -9.79 11.72
N ASP A 154 -3.51 -9.42 10.84
CA ASP A 154 -3.70 -10.13 9.58
C ASP A 154 -2.75 -9.61 8.49
N LEU A 155 -2.60 -8.28 8.40
CA LEU A 155 -1.85 -7.63 7.34
C LEU A 155 -0.96 -6.51 7.87
N ILE A 156 0.26 -6.40 7.32
CA ILE A 156 1.15 -5.26 7.48
C ILE A 156 1.44 -4.70 6.09
N PHE A 157 1.03 -3.45 5.84
CA PHE A 157 1.43 -2.71 4.64
C PHE A 157 2.59 -1.78 4.98
N ILE A 158 3.62 -1.75 4.13
CA ILE A 158 4.75 -0.84 4.29
C ILE A 158 4.80 0.11 3.12
N ASP A 159 4.67 1.43 3.39
CA ASP A 159 4.78 2.48 2.37
C ASP A 159 6.26 2.79 2.10
N CYS A 160 6.73 2.48 0.91
CA CYS A 160 8.14 2.68 0.54
C CYS A 160 8.40 4.10 0.04
N PRO A 161 9.55 4.71 0.42
CA PRO A 161 10.02 5.92 -0.25
C PRO A 161 10.30 5.68 -1.74
N PRO A 162 10.41 6.73 -2.55
CA PRO A 162 10.70 6.60 -3.98
C PRO A 162 12.17 6.21 -4.29
N SER A 163 13.06 6.30 -3.29
CA SER A 163 14.48 5.97 -3.42
C SER A 163 14.74 4.48 -3.19
N LEU A 164 15.85 3.95 -3.72
CA LEU A 164 16.34 2.60 -3.44
C LEU A 164 17.52 2.66 -2.43
N GLY A 165 17.33 3.34 -1.29
CA GLY A 165 18.31 3.44 -0.22
C GLY A 165 18.21 2.28 0.79
N LEU A 166 18.94 2.42 1.93
CA LEU A 166 18.95 1.42 2.99
C LEU A 166 17.58 1.23 3.65
N VAL A 167 16.76 2.28 3.75
CA VAL A 167 15.39 2.17 4.27
C VAL A 167 14.55 1.28 3.36
N THR A 168 14.58 1.50 2.04
CA THR A 168 13.85 0.64 1.09
C THR A 168 14.39 -0.79 1.10
N LEU A 169 15.69 -0.98 1.23
CA LEU A 169 16.27 -2.32 1.38
C LEU A 169 15.72 -3.02 2.63
N ASN A 170 15.67 -2.34 3.77
CA ASN A 170 15.06 -2.86 4.99
C ASN A 170 13.59 -3.25 4.81
N VAL A 171 12.81 -2.41 4.12
CA VAL A 171 11.42 -2.73 3.80
C VAL A 171 11.31 -4.01 2.97
N MET A 172 12.12 -4.16 1.92
CA MET A 172 12.11 -5.34 1.07
C MET A 172 12.57 -6.61 1.81
N VAL A 173 13.53 -6.47 2.74
CA VAL A 173 13.99 -7.60 3.56
C VAL A 173 12.93 -8.01 4.58
N ALA A 174 12.11 -7.09 5.08
CA ALA A 174 11.03 -7.35 6.01
C ALA A 174 9.74 -7.90 5.35
N ALA A 175 9.55 -7.70 4.06
CA ALA A 175 8.32 -8.02 3.36
C ALA A 175 8.28 -9.48 2.85
N ASP A 176 7.08 -10.08 2.83
CA ASP A 176 6.83 -11.32 2.12
C ASP A 176 6.58 -11.05 0.62
N GLU A 177 5.93 -9.95 0.32
CA GLU A 177 5.41 -9.62 -1.01
C GLU A 177 5.63 -8.16 -1.38
N VAL A 178 5.74 -7.91 -2.67
CA VAL A 178 5.73 -6.55 -3.24
C VAL A 178 4.47 -6.33 -4.07
N LEU A 179 3.72 -5.28 -3.72
CA LEU A 179 2.67 -4.70 -4.54
C LEU A 179 3.23 -3.49 -5.28
N ILE A 180 3.08 -3.46 -6.61
CA ILE A 180 3.58 -2.40 -7.47
C ILE A 180 2.41 -1.61 -8.06
N PRO A 181 2.14 -0.37 -7.59
CA PRO A 181 1.21 0.53 -8.24
C PRO A 181 1.79 1.03 -9.56
N ILE A 182 1.02 0.97 -10.63
CA ILE A 182 1.42 1.39 -11.97
C ILE A 182 0.41 2.41 -12.48
N GLN A 183 0.85 3.65 -12.70
CA GLN A 183 0.03 4.67 -13.32
C GLN A 183 -0.13 4.39 -14.81
N THR A 184 -1.36 4.45 -15.33
CA THR A 184 -1.66 4.16 -16.75
C THR A 184 -1.33 5.33 -17.66
N GLU A 185 -0.04 5.72 -17.70
CA GLU A 185 0.52 6.80 -18.50
C GLU A 185 1.75 6.34 -19.28
N TYR A 186 2.16 7.14 -20.27
CA TYR A 186 3.39 6.90 -21.01
C TYR A 186 4.56 6.70 -20.04
N TYR A 187 5.48 5.82 -20.34
CA TYR A 187 6.56 5.36 -19.43
C TYR A 187 6.11 4.56 -18.19
N ALA A 188 4.93 3.93 -18.23
CA ALA A 188 4.41 3.14 -17.10
C ALA A 188 5.36 1.99 -16.71
N LEU A 189 5.99 1.35 -17.69
CA LEU A 189 6.95 0.24 -17.50
C LEU A 189 8.40 0.70 -17.38
N GLU A 190 8.68 2.01 -17.55
CA GLU A 190 10.02 2.54 -17.36
C GLU A 190 10.42 2.40 -15.88
N GLY A 191 11.62 1.89 -15.64
CA GLY A 191 12.11 1.61 -14.29
C GLY A 191 11.58 0.33 -13.64
N LEU A 192 10.51 -0.29 -14.18
CA LEU A 192 9.98 -1.54 -13.62
C LEU A 192 11.03 -2.67 -13.70
N SER A 193 11.77 -2.76 -14.81
CA SER A 193 12.83 -3.75 -14.98
C SER A 193 13.96 -3.59 -13.95
N GLN A 194 14.30 -2.35 -13.59
CA GLN A 194 15.30 -2.08 -12.56
C GLN A 194 14.78 -2.45 -11.17
N LEU A 195 13.54 -2.07 -10.85
CA LEU A 195 12.90 -2.47 -9.59
C LEU A 195 12.82 -3.99 -9.48
N TRP A 196 12.38 -4.67 -10.55
CA TRP A 196 12.30 -6.13 -10.60
C TRP A 196 13.65 -6.79 -10.37
N SER A 197 14.70 -6.35 -11.09
CA SER A 197 16.08 -6.85 -10.89
C SER A 197 16.59 -6.63 -9.47
N THR A 198 16.17 -5.54 -8.81
CA THR A 198 16.52 -5.28 -7.41
C THR A 198 15.80 -6.24 -6.48
N ILE A 199 14.50 -6.48 -6.70
CA ILE A 199 13.71 -7.46 -5.94
C ILE A 199 14.30 -8.87 -6.08
N ASP A 200 14.64 -9.29 -7.30
CA ASP A 200 15.25 -10.60 -7.57
C ASP A 200 16.57 -10.78 -6.81
N ARG A 201 17.42 -9.75 -6.76
CA ARG A 201 18.68 -9.81 -5.98
C ARG A 201 18.42 -9.92 -4.49
N ILE A 202 17.49 -9.13 -3.96
CA ILE A 202 17.12 -9.19 -2.53
C ILE A 202 16.52 -10.56 -2.21
N SER A 203 15.68 -11.09 -3.08
CA SER A 203 15.09 -12.42 -2.94
C SER A 203 16.16 -13.52 -2.92
N ALA A 204 17.16 -13.42 -3.78
CA ALA A 204 18.23 -14.41 -3.86
C ALA A 204 19.17 -14.36 -2.66
N ASP A 205 19.54 -13.16 -2.18
CA ASP A 205 20.66 -12.99 -1.26
C ASP A 205 20.21 -12.75 0.21
N LEU A 206 19.04 -12.13 0.43
CA LEU A 206 18.64 -11.60 1.74
C LEU A 206 17.29 -12.11 2.23
N ASN A 207 16.28 -12.28 1.34
CA ASN A 207 14.92 -12.66 1.73
C ASN A 207 14.25 -13.55 0.69
N GLN A 208 14.41 -14.85 0.81
CA GLN A 208 13.89 -15.85 -0.15
C GLN A 208 12.35 -15.88 -0.29
N LYS A 209 11.61 -15.25 0.63
CA LYS A 209 10.14 -15.15 0.55
C LYS A 209 9.69 -14.05 -0.38
N LEU A 210 10.54 -13.01 -0.55
CA LEU A 210 10.18 -11.82 -1.30
C LEU A 210 9.90 -12.13 -2.77
N HIS A 211 8.72 -11.74 -3.22
CA HIS A 211 8.33 -11.85 -4.63
C HIS A 211 7.34 -10.75 -5.02
N VAL A 212 7.24 -10.43 -6.30
CA VAL A 212 6.20 -9.52 -6.80
C VAL A 212 4.90 -10.29 -6.94
N SER A 213 3.96 -10.05 -6.01
CA SER A 213 2.66 -10.72 -6.00
C SER A 213 1.59 -9.95 -6.78
N THR A 214 1.67 -8.63 -6.80
CA THR A 214 0.55 -7.80 -7.25
C THR A 214 1.00 -6.56 -8.00
N MET A 215 0.36 -6.30 -9.14
CA MET A 215 0.40 -5.04 -9.86
C MET A 215 -0.98 -4.39 -9.82
N LEU A 216 -1.05 -3.14 -9.36
CA LEU A 216 -2.26 -2.35 -9.27
C LEU A 216 -2.22 -1.19 -10.26
N LEU A 217 -3.08 -1.23 -11.27
CA LEU A 217 -3.21 -0.14 -12.22
C LEU A 217 -3.94 1.04 -11.55
N THR A 218 -3.31 2.22 -11.59
CA THR A 218 -3.79 3.42 -10.90
C THR A 218 -4.03 4.59 -11.85
N MET A 219 -4.86 5.53 -11.40
CA MET A 219 -5.16 6.79 -12.10
C MET A 219 -5.61 6.59 -13.55
N ALA A 220 -6.31 5.50 -13.81
CA ALA A 220 -6.79 5.19 -15.16
C ALA A 220 -7.84 6.21 -15.62
N ASP A 221 -7.67 6.69 -16.85
CA ASP A 221 -8.64 7.53 -17.52
C ASP A 221 -9.21 6.80 -18.75
N LYS A 222 -10.40 6.24 -18.60
CA LYS A 222 -11.09 5.46 -19.65
C LYS A 222 -11.40 6.25 -20.92
N ARG A 223 -11.23 7.60 -20.90
CA ARG A 223 -11.42 8.46 -22.06
C ARG A 223 -10.21 8.49 -22.97
N THR A 224 -9.07 7.98 -22.54
CA THR A 224 -7.80 8.02 -23.27
C THR A 224 -7.42 6.64 -23.80
N ARG A 225 -7.06 6.55 -25.07
CA ARG A 225 -6.51 5.31 -25.67
C ARG A 225 -5.21 4.90 -25.00
N LEU A 226 -4.39 5.87 -24.59
CA LEU A 226 -3.12 5.61 -23.91
C LEU A 226 -3.32 4.78 -22.64
N SER A 227 -4.34 5.11 -21.83
CA SER A 227 -4.62 4.36 -20.60
C SER A 227 -4.99 2.90 -20.91
N GLU A 228 -5.77 2.66 -21.96
CA GLU A 228 -6.14 1.32 -22.41
C GLU A 228 -4.94 0.54 -22.98
N GLU A 229 -4.10 1.19 -23.78
CA GLU A 229 -2.88 0.59 -24.34
C GLU A 229 -1.91 0.17 -23.23
N VAL A 230 -1.68 1.02 -22.21
CA VAL A 230 -0.82 0.70 -21.07
C VAL A 230 -1.42 -0.43 -20.23
N GLU A 231 -2.73 -0.41 -19.98
CA GLU A 231 -3.41 -1.50 -19.28
C GLU A 231 -3.19 -2.85 -19.99
N ASN A 232 -3.41 -2.88 -21.31
CA ASN A 232 -3.21 -4.09 -22.12
C ASN A 232 -1.75 -4.55 -22.12
N GLU A 233 -0.81 -3.64 -22.18
CA GLU A 233 0.62 -3.94 -22.15
C GLU A 233 1.03 -4.56 -20.80
N VAL A 234 0.63 -3.97 -19.67
CA VAL A 234 0.90 -4.52 -18.35
C VAL A 234 0.27 -5.90 -18.19
N ARG A 235 -0.99 -6.08 -18.59
CA ARG A 235 -1.69 -7.37 -18.50
C ARG A 235 -1.07 -8.44 -19.39
N SER A 236 -0.51 -8.06 -20.55
CA SER A 236 0.15 -9.01 -21.45
C SER A 236 1.47 -9.52 -20.89
N HIS A 237 2.22 -8.67 -20.17
CA HIS A 237 3.52 -9.03 -19.59
C HIS A 237 3.38 -9.68 -18.20
N PHE A 238 2.37 -9.29 -17.43
CA PHE A 238 2.17 -9.71 -16.03
C PHE A 238 0.72 -10.15 -15.76
N PRO A 239 0.20 -11.16 -16.48
CA PRO A 239 -1.20 -11.56 -16.42
C PRO A 239 -1.63 -12.06 -15.04
N GLU A 240 -0.73 -12.76 -14.33
CA GLU A 240 -1.04 -13.35 -13.01
C GLU A 240 -0.97 -12.31 -11.88
N GLN A 241 -0.01 -11.38 -11.96
CA GLN A 241 0.21 -10.36 -10.94
C GLN A 241 -0.80 -9.22 -11.04
N THR A 242 -1.25 -8.86 -12.25
CA THR A 242 -2.10 -7.69 -12.45
C THR A 242 -3.53 -7.94 -11.91
N LEU A 243 -4.00 -7.07 -11.03
CA LEU A 243 -5.38 -7.10 -10.56
C LEU A 243 -6.35 -6.79 -11.70
N GLN A 244 -7.51 -7.46 -11.71
CA GLN A 244 -8.58 -7.12 -12.66
C GLN A 244 -9.14 -5.73 -12.38
N THR A 245 -9.21 -5.37 -11.11
CA THR A 245 -9.65 -4.06 -10.66
C THR A 245 -8.62 -2.99 -11.01
N VAL A 246 -9.10 -1.89 -11.59
CA VAL A 246 -8.31 -0.71 -11.97
C VAL A 246 -8.78 0.49 -11.17
N ILE A 247 -7.86 1.26 -10.60
CA ILE A 247 -8.19 2.47 -9.82
C ILE A 247 -8.34 3.65 -10.77
N PRO A 248 -9.54 4.28 -10.85
CA PRO A 248 -9.75 5.43 -11.71
C PRO A 248 -9.06 6.68 -11.18
N ARG A 249 -8.73 7.61 -12.06
CA ARG A 249 -8.35 8.97 -11.67
C ARG A 249 -9.54 9.63 -10.95
N SER A 250 -9.32 10.09 -9.73
CA SER A 250 -10.37 10.67 -8.88
C SER A 250 -9.83 11.84 -8.05
N VAL A 251 -10.52 12.97 -8.11
CA VAL A 251 -10.21 14.15 -7.29
C VAL A 251 -10.42 13.82 -5.81
N ARG A 252 -11.48 13.08 -5.47
CA ARG A 252 -11.79 12.69 -4.08
C ARG A 252 -10.67 11.88 -3.43
N VAL A 253 -10.04 10.97 -4.18
CA VAL A 253 -8.87 10.21 -3.71
C VAL A 253 -7.70 11.13 -3.38
N SER A 254 -7.52 12.21 -4.15
CA SER A 254 -6.43 13.17 -3.93
C SER A 254 -6.74 14.19 -2.82
N GLU A 255 -8.01 14.48 -2.57
CA GLU A 255 -8.47 15.41 -1.52
C GLU A 255 -8.45 14.79 -0.12
N ALA A 256 -8.83 13.51 0.01
CA ALA A 256 -9.00 12.82 1.29
C ALA A 256 -7.81 12.98 2.26
N PRO A 257 -6.53 12.87 1.82
CA PRO A 257 -5.37 13.07 2.69
C PRO A 257 -5.32 14.46 3.36
N SER A 258 -5.85 15.50 2.71
CA SER A 258 -5.89 16.85 3.28
C SER A 258 -6.82 16.97 4.50
N TYR A 259 -7.67 15.98 4.69
CA TYR A 259 -8.57 15.86 5.84
C TYR A 259 -8.11 14.80 6.85
N GLY A 260 -6.92 14.21 6.65
CA GLY A 260 -6.42 13.11 7.48
C GLY A 260 -7.23 11.84 7.34
N GLN A 261 -7.84 11.61 6.17
CA GLN A 261 -8.75 10.50 5.92
C GLN A 261 -8.34 9.70 4.67
N SER A 262 -8.65 8.40 4.68
CA SER A 262 -8.67 7.59 3.46
C SER A 262 -9.89 7.98 2.61
N VAL A 263 -9.88 7.68 1.29
CA VAL A 263 -11.08 7.87 0.48
C VAL A 263 -12.20 6.92 0.91
N ILE A 264 -11.88 5.84 1.61
CA ILE A 264 -12.85 4.86 2.11
C ILE A 264 -13.79 5.50 3.16
N THR A 265 -13.25 6.37 4.01
CA THR A 265 -14.02 7.11 5.03
C THR A 265 -14.49 8.47 4.51
N TYR A 266 -13.70 9.15 3.68
CA TYR A 266 -13.99 10.49 3.14
C TYR A 266 -15.14 10.50 2.12
N ASP A 267 -15.16 9.55 1.16
CA ASP A 267 -16.19 9.43 0.11
C ASP A 267 -16.56 7.95 -0.12
N PRO A 268 -17.25 7.30 0.84
CA PRO A 268 -17.49 5.85 0.84
C PRO A 268 -18.19 5.28 -0.39
N SER A 269 -19.04 6.08 -1.06
CA SER A 269 -19.79 5.70 -2.25
C SER A 269 -19.18 6.18 -3.56
N GLY A 270 -18.08 6.91 -3.50
CA GLY A 270 -17.37 7.41 -4.67
C GLY A 270 -16.67 6.31 -5.46
N ALA A 271 -16.51 6.51 -6.76
CA ALA A 271 -15.89 5.53 -7.66
C ALA A 271 -14.47 5.13 -7.23
N GLY A 272 -13.69 6.06 -6.64
CA GLY A 272 -12.36 5.78 -6.13
C GLY A 272 -12.38 4.85 -4.91
N SER A 273 -13.28 5.10 -3.95
CA SER A 273 -13.48 4.26 -2.78
C SER A 273 -13.90 2.84 -3.17
N LEU A 274 -14.94 2.72 -4.01
CA LEU A 274 -15.43 1.43 -4.48
C LEU A 274 -14.35 0.65 -5.24
N ALA A 275 -13.54 1.33 -6.05
CA ALA A 275 -12.43 0.69 -6.77
C ALA A 275 -11.37 0.15 -5.81
N TYR A 276 -10.95 0.91 -4.78
CA TYR A 276 -10.00 0.41 -3.78
C TYR A 276 -10.56 -0.73 -2.95
N ARG A 277 -11.83 -0.68 -2.55
CA ARG A 277 -12.50 -1.79 -1.85
C ARG A 277 -12.57 -3.06 -2.71
N LYS A 278 -12.85 -2.93 -4.01
CA LYS A 278 -12.81 -4.07 -4.95
C LYS A 278 -11.40 -4.61 -5.14
N ALA A 279 -10.39 -3.74 -5.25
CA ALA A 279 -9.00 -4.15 -5.33
C ALA A 279 -8.56 -4.90 -4.06
N ALA A 280 -8.96 -4.41 -2.88
CA ALA A 280 -8.70 -5.09 -1.61
C ALA A 280 -9.43 -6.45 -1.53
N TYR A 281 -10.68 -6.54 -1.99
CA TYR A 281 -11.41 -7.80 -2.08
C TYR A 281 -10.69 -8.80 -2.98
N GLU A 282 -10.28 -8.40 -4.19
CA GLU A 282 -9.53 -9.25 -5.12
C GLU A 282 -8.19 -9.70 -4.52
N LEU A 283 -7.46 -8.77 -3.88
CA LEU A 283 -6.19 -9.06 -3.22
C LEU A 283 -6.38 -10.02 -2.04
N SER A 284 -7.44 -9.88 -1.23
CA SER A 284 -7.73 -10.74 -0.09
C SER A 284 -7.78 -12.23 -0.46
N HIS A 285 -8.37 -12.56 -1.61
CA HIS A 285 -8.45 -13.92 -2.09
C HIS A 285 -7.14 -14.47 -2.67
N ARG A 286 -6.17 -13.61 -3.01
CA ARG A 286 -4.81 -14.02 -3.34
C ARG A 286 -4.02 -14.33 -2.07
N LEU A 287 -4.19 -13.51 -1.04
CA LEU A 287 -3.49 -13.64 0.25
C LEU A 287 -3.99 -14.82 1.10
N ALA A 288 -5.22 -15.27 0.91
CA ALA A 288 -5.81 -16.40 1.63
C ALA A 288 -5.41 -17.78 1.07
N LYS A 289 -4.68 -17.81 -0.07
CA LYS A 289 -4.14 -19.04 -0.67
C LYS A 289 -2.80 -19.43 -0.08
#